data_d020905a4f19262c67d47a34bcc00667
#
_entry.id   d020905a4f19262c67d47a34bcc00667
#
_cell.length_a   1.000
_cell.length_b   1.000
_cell.length_c   1.000
_cell.angle_alpha   90.00
_cell.angle_beta   90.00
_cell.angle_gamma   90.00
#
_symmetry.space_group_name_H-M   'P 1'
#
loop_
_entity.id
_entity.type
_entity.pdbx_description
1 polymer ?
#
loop_
_entity_poly.entity_id
_entity_poly.type
_entity_poly.pdbx_seq_one_letter_code
_entity_poly.pdbx_strand_id
1 'polypeptide(L)'
;MRRPTLPLRAMLLAVLPLAACQGAQSSGSGSEAASGAGSMPGDMSETQAYSGIRADETVGFTGTEPFWGGQVAGPTLTYSTPETPDGTPIAVTRFAGRGGVSWTGTLQDRPFHLAITEGQCSDGMSDRTYPFTATLQVLGEQRQGCAWTERRPATLPDGATAP
;
A
#
# COMPACT_ATOMS: atom_id res chain seq x y z
N MET A 1 41.35 -45.78 2.04
CA MET A 1 40.79 -45.55 0.71
C MET A 1 39.72 -46.60 0.45
N ARG A 2 38.46 -46.26 0.65
CA ARG A 2 37.30 -47.09 0.26
C ARG A 2 36.18 -46.13 -0.20
N ARG A 3 35.84 -46.21 -1.49
CA ARG A 3 34.72 -45.47 -2.12
C ARG A 3 33.43 -46.26 -1.89
N PRO A 4 32.34 -45.65 -1.44
CA PRO A 4 31.01 -46.28 -1.47
C PRO A 4 30.34 -46.05 -2.82
N THR A 5 29.86 -47.13 -3.40
CA THR A 5 29.03 -47.20 -4.61
C THR A 5 27.62 -46.77 -4.32
N LEU A 6 27.05 -45.83 -5.15
CA LEU A 6 25.65 -45.46 -5.15
C LEU A 6 24.79 -46.50 -5.90
N PRO A 7 23.61 -46.88 -5.40
CA PRO A 7 22.67 -47.66 -6.19
C PRO A 7 21.80 -46.73 -7.05
N LEU A 8 21.73 -47.07 -8.31
CA LEU A 8 20.86 -46.52 -9.35
C LEU A 8 19.40 -46.89 -9.04
N ARG A 9 18.55 -45.92 -8.61
CA ARG A 9 17.12 -46.15 -8.46
C ARG A 9 16.39 -45.68 -9.73
N ALA A 10 15.72 -46.63 -10.37
CA ALA A 10 14.88 -46.47 -11.52
C ALA A 10 13.69 -45.53 -11.22
N MET A 11 13.54 -44.48 -12.03
CA MET A 11 12.46 -43.51 -11.95
C MET A 11 11.31 -43.96 -12.85
N LEU A 12 10.20 -44.44 -12.24
CA LEU A 12 8.97 -44.77 -12.96
C LEU A 12 8.29 -43.46 -13.36
N LEU A 13 8.14 -43.20 -14.66
CA LEU A 13 7.30 -42.15 -15.22
C LEU A 13 5.83 -42.57 -15.11
N ALA A 14 5.06 -41.91 -14.29
CA ALA A 14 3.61 -41.97 -14.27
C ALA A 14 3.03 -40.88 -15.22
N VAL A 15 2.44 -41.33 -16.32
CA VAL A 15 1.70 -40.47 -17.27
C VAL A 15 0.28 -40.32 -16.77
N LEU A 16 -0.13 -39.07 -16.38
CA LEU A 16 -1.51 -38.74 -16.06
C LEU A 16 -2.21 -38.17 -17.31
N PRO A 17 -3.46 -38.64 -17.64
CA PRO A 17 -4.22 -38.04 -18.73
C PRO A 17 -4.86 -36.71 -18.32
N LEU A 18 -4.72 -35.66 -19.19
CA LEU A 18 -5.48 -34.43 -19.11
C LEU A 18 -6.93 -34.67 -19.49
N ALA A 19 -7.87 -34.53 -18.58
CA ALA A 19 -9.29 -34.44 -18.85
C ALA A 19 -9.63 -33.02 -19.31
N ALA A 20 -10.00 -32.85 -20.58
CA ALA A 20 -10.51 -31.60 -21.13
C ALA A 20 -11.97 -31.41 -20.68
N CYS A 21 -12.25 -30.41 -19.83
CA CYS A 21 -13.62 -29.94 -19.58
C CYS A 21 -14.02 -28.94 -20.68
N GLN A 22 -14.85 -29.42 -21.62
CA GLN A 22 -15.59 -28.56 -22.53
C GLN A 22 -16.84 -28.05 -21.80
N GLY A 23 -16.86 -26.75 -21.45
CA GLY A 23 -18.01 -26.07 -20.89
C GLY A 23 -18.99 -25.66 -21.95
N ALA A 24 -20.25 -26.03 -21.76
CA ALA A 24 -21.39 -25.74 -22.62
C ALA A 24 -21.67 -24.23 -22.72
N GLN A 25 -21.86 -23.75 -23.95
CA GLN A 25 -22.38 -22.40 -24.22
C GLN A 25 -23.91 -22.41 -23.99
N SER A 26 -24.34 -21.62 -22.98
CA SER A 26 -25.76 -21.26 -22.83
C SER A 26 -25.97 -19.86 -23.40
N SER A 27 -26.63 -19.81 -24.55
CA SER A 27 -27.21 -18.61 -25.13
C SER A 27 -28.43 -18.19 -24.29
N GLY A 28 -28.32 -17.10 -23.53
CA GLY A 28 -29.43 -16.48 -22.82
C GLY A 28 -29.44 -14.97 -23.11
N SER A 29 -30.34 -14.57 -24.04
CA SER A 29 -30.70 -13.17 -24.23
C SER A 29 -31.50 -12.67 -23.01
N GLY A 30 -31.03 -11.62 -22.38
CA GLY A 30 -31.73 -10.92 -21.30
C GLY A 30 -31.09 -9.56 -21.13
N SER A 31 -31.67 -8.54 -21.77
CA SER A 31 -31.37 -7.14 -21.54
C SER A 31 -31.92 -6.74 -20.18
N GLU A 32 -31.02 -6.32 -19.25
CA GLU A 32 -31.39 -5.37 -18.21
C GLU A 32 -30.12 -4.62 -17.79
N ALA A 33 -30.19 -3.29 -17.99
CA ALA A 33 -29.16 -2.35 -17.61
C ALA A 33 -29.09 -2.24 -16.07
N ALA A 34 -28.03 -2.76 -15.48
CA ALA A 34 -27.63 -2.40 -14.14
C ALA A 34 -26.27 -1.70 -14.23
N SER A 35 -26.34 -0.35 -14.23
CA SER A 35 -25.18 0.52 -14.06
C SER A 35 -24.64 0.35 -12.64
N GLY A 36 -23.66 -0.52 -12.50
CA GLY A 36 -22.92 -0.76 -11.28
C GLY A 36 -21.57 -1.36 -11.69
N ALA A 37 -20.76 -0.57 -12.43
CA ALA A 37 -19.39 -0.94 -12.72
C ALA A 37 -18.56 -0.81 -11.44
N GLY A 38 -18.64 -1.80 -10.57
CA GLY A 38 -17.62 -2.04 -9.57
C GLY A 38 -16.36 -2.52 -10.30
N SER A 39 -15.31 -1.69 -10.33
CA SER A 39 -14.00 -2.09 -10.88
C SER A 39 -13.54 -3.36 -10.20
N MET A 40 -13.40 -4.45 -10.94
CA MET A 40 -12.82 -5.68 -10.41
C MET A 40 -11.34 -5.45 -10.09
N PRO A 41 -10.82 -5.99 -8.97
CA PRO A 41 -9.38 -6.00 -8.71
C PRO A 41 -8.65 -6.64 -9.89
N GLY A 42 -7.80 -5.85 -10.58
CA GLY A 42 -7.05 -6.32 -11.74
C GLY A 42 -7.55 -5.82 -13.11
N ASP A 43 -8.55 -4.94 -13.15
CA ASP A 43 -8.95 -4.27 -14.40
C ASP A 43 -7.79 -3.41 -14.93
N MET A 44 -7.23 -3.84 -16.06
CA MET A 44 -6.11 -3.18 -16.74
C MET A 44 -6.55 -1.93 -17.53
N SER A 45 -7.85 -1.64 -17.61
CA SER A 45 -8.39 -0.47 -18.30
C SER A 45 -8.18 0.83 -17.50
N GLU A 46 -8.00 0.74 -16.17
CA GLU A 46 -7.71 1.88 -15.31
C GLU A 46 -6.22 2.24 -15.38
N THR A 47 -5.86 3.09 -16.32
CA THR A 47 -4.47 3.58 -16.49
C THR A 47 -4.21 4.94 -15.82
N GLN A 48 -5.24 5.55 -15.24
CA GLN A 48 -5.14 6.88 -14.65
C GLN A 48 -4.40 6.85 -13.32
N ALA A 49 -3.43 7.78 -13.17
CA ALA A 49 -2.73 7.98 -11.90
C ALA A 49 -3.69 8.47 -10.83
N TYR A 50 -3.50 8.01 -9.59
CA TYR A 50 -4.30 8.41 -8.44
C TYR A 50 -4.24 9.93 -8.23
N SER A 51 -5.40 10.57 -8.19
CA SER A 51 -5.57 12.03 -8.07
C SER A 51 -6.12 12.48 -6.70
N GLY A 52 -6.41 11.55 -5.81
CA GLY A 52 -6.97 11.84 -4.48
C GLY A 52 -6.05 12.63 -3.55
N ILE A 53 -4.73 12.59 -3.81
CA ILE A 53 -3.71 13.43 -3.15
C ILE A 53 -2.96 14.19 -4.25
N ARG A 54 -3.05 15.51 -4.27
CA ARG A 54 -2.41 16.36 -5.28
C ARG A 54 -0.91 16.48 -5.05
N ALA A 55 -0.16 16.84 -6.09
CA ALA A 55 1.30 16.94 -6.00
C ALA A 55 1.78 18.14 -5.15
N ASP A 56 0.95 19.17 -5.05
CA ASP A 56 1.19 20.40 -4.27
C ASP A 56 0.67 20.34 -2.84
N GLU A 57 0.07 19.21 -2.44
CA GLU A 57 -0.59 19.04 -1.15
C GLU A 57 0.38 18.49 -0.09
N THR A 58 0.33 19.07 1.11
CA THR A 58 1.06 18.54 2.27
C THR A 58 0.31 17.32 2.80
N VAL A 59 1.05 16.24 3.03
CA VAL A 59 0.54 14.99 3.59
C VAL A 59 1.15 14.78 4.97
N GLY A 60 0.32 14.76 6.01
CA GLY A 60 0.70 14.35 7.35
C GLY A 60 0.54 12.84 7.51
N PHE A 61 1.38 12.22 8.34
CA PHE A 61 1.30 10.80 8.64
C PHE A 61 1.75 10.51 10.07
N THR A 62 1.20 9.43 10.65
CA THR A 62 1.50 9.00 12.03
C THR A 62 1.35 7.50 12.18
N GLY A 63 2.06 6.92 13.15
CA GLY A 63 1.92 5.54 13.59
C GLY A 63 2.33 5.41 15.05
N THR A 64 1.87 4.35 15.72
CA THR A 64 1.90 4.22 17.19
C THR A 64 2.77 3.08 17.72
N GLU A 65 3.19 2.14 16.88
CA GLU A 65 3.98 0.99 17.35
C GLU A 65 5.18 0.68 16.43
N PRO A 66 6.36 1.23 16.73
CA PRO A 66 6.68 2.30 17.69
C PRO A 66 6.12 3.65 17.21
N PHE A 67 6.10 4.67 18.06
CA PHE A 67 5.68 6.02 17.66
C PHE A 67 6.58 6.58 16.55
N TRP A 68 5.96 7.03 15.49
CA TRP A 68 6.61 7.69 14.36
C TRP A 68 5.61 8.61 13.66
N GLY A 69 6.12 9.57 12.93
CA GLY A 69 5.25 10.46 12.17
C GLY A 69 6.04 11.44 11.33
N GLY A 70 5.33 12.43 10.81
CA GLY A 70 5.92 13.49 10.03
C GLY A 70 5.01 14.06 8.98
N GLN A 71 5.61 14.71 8.00
CA GLN A 71 4.89 15.29 6.87
C GLN A 71 5.73 15.26 5.60
N VAL A 72 5.04 15.26 4.46
CA VAL A 72 5.65 15.48 3.15
C VAL A 72 5.13 16.80 2.59
N ALA A 73 6.04 17.66 2.17
CA ALA A 73 5.74 18.91 1.48
C ALA A 73 6.67 19.04 0.27
N GLY A 74 6.10 18.91 -0.94
CA GLY A 74 6.88 18.91 -2.19
C GLY A 74 7.94 17.79 -2.22
N PRO A 75 9.23 18.13 -2.46
CA PRO A 75 10.31 17.15 -2.56
C PRO A 75 10.94 16.78 -1.20
N THR A 76 10.41 17.28 -0.09
CA THR A 76 10.97 17.05 1.24
C THR A 76 9.97 16.33 2.14
N LEU A 77 10.42 15.25 2.75
CA LEU A 77 9.71 14.52 3.80
C LEU A 77 10.45 14.77 5.12
N THR A 78 9.73 15.18 6.18
CA THR A 78 10.25 15.28 7.53
C THR A 78 9.79 14.05 8.30
N TYR A 79 10.72 13.22 8.74
CA TYR A 79 10.45 12.00 9.52
C TYR A 79 10.81 12.20 10.97
N SER A 80 9.86 11.97 11.87
CA SER A 80 10.00 12.20 13.33
C SER A 80 9.80 10.90 14.11
N THR A 81 10.56 10.77 15.19
CA THR A 81 10.42 9.71 16.19
C THR A 81 10.54 10.34 17.58
N PRO A 82 10.24 9.62 18.68
CA PRO A 82 10.47 10.15 20.04
C PRO A 82 11.90 10.60 20.30
N GLU A 83 12.89 9.94 19.65
CA GLU A 83 14.31 10.29 19.77
C GLU A 83 14.70 11.51 18.92
N THR A 84 13.90 11.81 17.89
CA THR A 84 14.12 12.96 16.99
C THR A 84 12.81 13.72 16.78
N PRO A 85 12.27 14.39 17.80
CA PRO A 85 10.95 15.03 17.74
C PRO A 85 10.89 16.18 16.73
N ASP A 86 11.99 16.89 16.51
CA ASP A 86 12.09 17.95 15.50
C ASP A 86 12.08 17.41 14.07
N GLY A 87 12.25 16.10 13.91
CA GLY A 87 12.25 15.40 12.64
C GLY A 87 13.54 15.49 11.84
N THR A 88 13.76 14.50 10.99
CA THR A 88 14.88 14.44 10.06
C THR A 88 14.35 14.71 8.65
N PRO A 89 14.86 15.75 7.95
CA PRO A 89 14.47 16.01 6.57
C PRO A 89 15.11 14.98 5.62
N ILE A 90 14.29 14.45 4.71
CA ILE A 90 14.67 13.47 3.69
C ILE A 90 14.25 14.02 2.33
N ALA A 91 15.18 14.08 1.40
CA ALA A 91 14.83 14.36 0.01
C ALA A 91 14.11 13.15 -0.59
N VAL A 92 12.94 13.37 -1.20
CA VAL A 92 12.10 12.30 -1.70
C VAL A 92 11.63 12.56 -3.14
N THR A 93 11.41 11.46 -3.86
CA THR A 93 10.75 11.45 -5.17
C THR A 93 9.35 10.87 -5.01
N ARG A 94 8.35 11.59 -5.53
CA ARG A 94 6.94 11.20 -5.51
C ARG A 94 6.58 10.36 -6.73
N PHE A 95 5.80 9.31 -6.50
CA PHE A 95 5.15 8.51 -7.55
C PHE A 95 3.66 8.37 -7.25
N ALA A 96 2.81 8.63 -8.24
CA ALA A 96 1.37 8.40 -8.15
C ALA A 96 1.03 7.09 -8.90
N GLY A 97 0.66 6.06 -8.15
CA GLY A 97 0.16 4.79 -8.68
C GLY A 97 -1.33 4.84 -8.96
N ARG A 98 -1.98 3.70 -9.11
CA ARG A 98 -3.44 3.61 -9.32
C ARG A 98 -4.24 3.78 -8.02
N GLY A 99 -3.75 3.26 -6.91
CA GLY A 99 -4.48 3.24 -5.62
C GLY A 99 -3.93 4.17 -4.54
N GLY A 100 -2.97 5.02 -4.88
CA GLY A 100 -2.36 5.92 -3.92
C GLY A 100 -1.10 6.58 -4.43
N VAL A 101 -0.36 7.21 -3.52
CA VAL A 101 0.91 7.86 -3.79
C VAL A 101 2.01 7.27 -2.93
N SER A 102 3.24 7.35 -3.40
CA SER A 102 4.41 6.95 -2.62
C SER A 102 5.54 7.96 -2.78
N TRP A 103 6.41 7.97 -1.78
CA TRP A 103 7.64 8.74 -1.76
C TRP A 103 8.81 7.84 -1.43
N THR A 104 9.88 7.96 -2.20
CA THR A 104 11.12 7.22 -2.02
C THR A 104 12.27 8.17 -1.76
N GLY A 105 13.14 7.79 -0.84
CA GLY A 105 14.32 8.55 -0.47
C GLY A 105 15.35 7.66 0.24
N THR A 106 16.26 8.29 0.97
CA THR A 106 17.31 7.60 1.72
C THR A 106 17.44 8.20 3.10
N LEU A 107 17.45 7.36 4.13
CA LEU A 107 17.73 7.73 5.52
C LEU A 107 18.91 6.89 6.03
N GLN A 108 19.99 7.55 6.48
CA GLN A 108 21.22 6.87 6.97
C GLN A 108 21.75 5.84 5.95
N ASP A 109 21.85 6.24 4.68
CA ASP A 109 22.30 5.41 3.55
C ASP A 109 21.45 4.15 3.30
N ARG A 110 20.24 4.07 3.86
CA ARG A 110 19.30 2.98 3.67
C ARG A 110 18.04 3.45 2.96
N PRO A 111 17.40 2.60 2.15
CA PRO A 111 16.14 2.95 1.48
C PRO A 111 15.07 3.38 2.49
N PHE A 112 14.38 4.46 2.15
CA PHE A 112 13.19 4.96 2.82
C PHE A 112 12.05 4.97 1.82
N HIS A 113 10.91 4.37 2.16
CA HIS A 113 9.74 4.33 1.28
C HIS A 113 8.47 4.52 2.10
N LEU A 114 7.71 5.56 1.79
CA LEU A 114 6.39 5.84 2.35
C LEU A 114 5.33 5.65 1.25
N ALA A 115 4.35 4.79 1.47
CA ALA A 115 3.19 4.62 0.62
C ALA A 115 1.93 5.05 1.38
N ILE A 116 1.09 5.88 0.73
CA ILE A 116 -0.20 6.33 1.23
C ILE A 116 -1.28 5.83 0.29
N THR A 117 -2.24 5.10 0.82
CA THR A 117 -3.36 4.53 0.08
C THR A 117 -4.68 4.98 0.68
N GLU A 118 -5.73 5.05 -0.13
CA GLU A 118 -7.06 5.41 0.32
C GLU A 118 -7.64 4.31 1.22
N GLY A 119 -8.23 4.71 2.34
CA GLY A 119 -8.84 3.80 3.30
C GLY A 119 -8.97 4.43 4.68
N GLN A 120 -10.08 4.16 5.36
CA GLN A 120 -10.24 4.60 6.74
C GLN A 120 -9.20 3.93 7.64
N CYS A 121 -8.59 4.73 8.49
CA CYS A 121 -7.52 4.31 9.39
C CYS A 121 -7.77 4.86 10.79
N SER A 122 -7.56 4.04 11.80
CA SER A 122 -7.48 4.43 13.21
C SER A 122 -6.05 4.21 13.71
N ASP A 123 -5.54 5.15 14.48
CA ASP A 123 -4.22 5.02 15.13
C ASP A 123 -4.24 4.11 16.37
N GLY A 124 -5.44 3.61 16.75
CA GLY A 124 -5.64 2.73 17.89
C GLY A 124 -5.48 3.39 19.27
N MET A 125 -5.20 4.69 19.32
CA MET A 125 -4.94 5.43 20.57
C MET A 125 -5.85 6.65 20.74
N SER A 126 -6.26 7.26 19.65
CA SER A 126 -7.20 8.39 19.68
C SER A 126 -8.55 7.98 19.07
N ASP A 127 -9.58 8.78 19.34
CA ASP A 127 -10.88 8.62 18.70
C ASP A 127 -10.90 9.17 17.24
N ARG A 128 -9.74 9.49 16.69
CA ARG A 128 -9.62 10.03 15.34
C ARG A 128 -9.76 8.95 14.28
N THR A 129 -10.45 9.31 13.19
CA THR A 129 -10.47 8.53 11.96
C THR A 129 -9.75 9.31 10.86
N TYR A 130 -8.82 8.66 10.23
CA TYR A 130 -8.01 9.23 9.16
C TYR A 130 -8.47 8.68 7.80
N PRO A 131 -8.40 9.49 6.73
CA PRO A 131 -8.89 9.10 5.39
C PRO A 131 -7.94 8.19 4.62
N PHE A 132 -6.70 8.02 5.10
CA PHE A 132 -5.67 7.24 4.43
C PHE A 132 -4.92 6.33 5.38
N THR A 133 -4.46 5.20 4.83
CA THR A 133 -3.47 4.33 5.49
C THR A 133 -2.07 4.69 5.03
N ALA A 134 -1.10 4.59 5.93
CA ALA A 134 0.31 4.80 5.66
C ALA A 134 1.09 3.50 5.88
N THR A 135 1.89 3.10 4.88
CA THR A 135 2.85 2.01 5.00
C THR A 135 4.24 2.59 4.82
N LEU A 136 5.06 2.46 5.85
CA LEU A 136 6.42 2.95 5.87
C LEU A 136 7.42 1.80 5.89
N GLN A 137 8.40 1.85 4.99
CA GLN A 137 9.63 1.05 5.08
C GLN A 137 10.79 1.96 5.44
N VAL A 138 11.39 1.71 6.60
CA VAL A 138 12.49 2.50 7.14
C VAL A 138 13.48 1.62 7.87
N LEU A 139 14.78 1.80 7.62
CA LEU A 139 15.87 1.06 8.26
C LEU A 139 15.73 -0.47 8.23
N GLY A 140 14.97 -1.00 7.26
CA GLY A 140 14.71 -2.44 7.08
C GLY A 140 13.48 -2.95 7.81
N GLU A 141 12.72 -2.07 8.48
CA GLU A 141 11.46 -2.38 9.13
C GLU A 141 10.28 -1.89 8.29
N GLN A 142 9.17 -2.61 8.34
CA GLN A 142 7.90 -2.13 7.84
C GLN A 142 7.00 -1.71 8.99
N ARG A 143 6.41 -0.52 8.88
CA ARG A 143 5.51 0.07 9.87
C ARG A 143 4.19 0.45 9.23
N GLN A 144 3.10 0.35 9.99
CA GLN A 144 1.76 0.75 9.57
C GLN A 144 1.32 1.96 10.36
N GLY A 145 0.51 2.80 9.72
CA GLY A 145 -0.03 3.99 10.35
C GLY A 145 -1.11 4.64 9.50
N CYS A 146 -1.47 5.84 9.85
CA CYS A 146 -2.51 6.64 9.24
C CYS A 146 -1.94 7.90 8.57
N ALA A 147 -2.71 8.48 7.64
CA ALA A 147 -2.33 9.72 6.99
C ALA A 147 -3.54 10.60 6.69
N TRP A 148 -3.28 11.88 6.47
CA TRP A 148 -4.27 12.90 6.17
C TRP A 148 -3.65 14.01 5.32
N THR A 149 -4.51 14.87 4.77
CA THR A 149 -4.12 16.09 4.09
C THR A 149 -4.98 17.25 4.59
N GLU A 150 -4.65 18.49 4.24
CA GLU A 150 -5.48 19.64 4.59
C GLU A 150 -6.89 19.54 3.97
N ARG A 151 -7.01 19.00 2.76
CA ARG A 151 -8.32 18.82 2.09
C ARG A 151 -9.08 17.60 2.64
N ARG A 152 -8.40 16.62 3.17
CA ARG A 152 -8.96 15.42 3.77
C ARG A 152 -8.33 15.22 5.15
N PRO A 153 -8.77 16.01 6.15
CA PRO A 153 -8.24 15.94 7.51
C PRO A 153 -8.72 14.70 8.25
N ALA A 154 -8.09 14.42 9.37
CA ALA A 154 -8.65 13.48 10.34
C ALA A 154 -9.95 14.02 10.93
N THR A 155 -10.88 13.15 11.29
CA THR A 155 -12.16 13.49 11.89
C THR A 155 -12.33 12.84 13.26
N LEU A 156 -13.12 13.49 14.12
CA LEU A 156 -13.60 12.96 15.39
C LEU A 156 -14.88 12.13 15.18
N PRO A 157 -15.36 11.37 16.19
CA PRO A 157 -16.57 10.55 16.08
C PRO A 157 -17.84 11.33 15.72
N ASP A 158 -17.91 12.61 16.07
CA ASP A 158 -18.99 13.52 15.73
C ASP A 158 -18.89 14.10 14.29
N GLY A 159 -17.84 13.70 13.56
CA GLY A 159 -17.55 14.20 12.21
C GLY A 159 -16.85 15.55 12.16
N ALA A 160 -16.51 16.15 13.29
CA ALA A 160 -15.74 17.39 13.33
C ALA A 160 -14.29 17.14 12.86
N THR A 161 -13.66 18.17 12.26
CA THR A 161 -12.23 18.11 11.93
C THR A 161 -11.41 18.03 13.21
N ALA A 162 -10.51 17.06 13.28
CA ALA A 162 -9.56 16.95 14.39
C ALA A 162 -8.54 18.10 14.31
N PRO A 163 -8.17 18.69 15.46
CA PRO A 163 -7.18 19.76 15.54
C PRO A 163 -5.77 19.23 15.19
#